data_ca4430c191131e04d7b2f632a53d0b5a
#
_entry.id   ca4430c191131e04d7b2f632a53d0b5a
#
_cell.length_a   1.000
_cell.length_b   1.000
_cell.length_c   1.000
_cell.angle_alpha   90.00
_cell.angle_beta   90.00
_cell.angle_gamma   90.00
#
_symmetry.space_group_name_H-M   'P 1'
#
loop_
_entity.id
_entity.type
_entity.pdbx_description
1 polymer ?
#
loop_
_entity_poly.entity_id
_entity_poly.type
_entity_poly.pdbx_seq_one_letter_code
_entity_poly.pdbx_strand_id
1 'polypeptide(L)'
;MNEAPLRLAAVERRYRTEAGELPVLLGADLTIAAGEIVALVAPSGTGKSTLLHLAGLLEKPDGGEVFIAGQAAGSLSDEARTTIRRTTIGFVYQFHHLLPEFTAAENIILPQLAAGKSRTEATQRAKDLLGIFGLQARLDHRPGKLSGGEQQRVAIARALANQPRLLLADEPTGNLDVGTSDRVFAELLEQVRGQGLAALIATHNPDLARRMDRVVTLRDGKIVSG
;
A
#
# COMPACT_ATOMS: atom_id res chain seq x y z
N MET A 1 16.49 -5.34 18.83
CA MET A 1 16.56 -5.49 17.36
C MET A 1 15.25 -4.94 16.79
N ASN A 2 15.34 -4.01 15.82
CA ASN A 2 14.12 -3.44 15.24
C ASN A 2 13.45 -4.52 14.37
N GLU A 3 12.27 -4.96 14.76
CA GLU A 3 11.51 -5.99 14.03
C GLU A 3 11.13 -5.49 12.64
N ALA A 4 11.29 -6.33 11.62
CA ALA A 4 10.96 -5.99 10.24
C ALA A 4 9.47 -5.60 10.13
N PRO A 5 9.12 -4.47 9.50
CA PRO A 5 7.74 -4.07 9.29
C PRO A 5 6.91 -5.09 8.50
N LEU A 6 7.54 -5.81 7.55
CA LEU A 6 6.94 -6.92 6.81
C LEU A 6 7.91 -8.11 6.73
N ARG A 7 7.42 -9.31 7.05
CA ARG A 7 8.07 -10.57 6.71
C ARG A 7 7.02 -11.59 6.26
N LEU A 8 7.23 -12.11 5.07
CA LEU A 8 6.51 -13.25 4.53
C LEU A 8 7.40 -14.48 4.71
N ALA A 9 6.87 -15.57 5.23
CA ALA A 9 7.59 -16.82 5.45
C ALA A 9 6.84 -17.97 4.79
N ALA A 10 7.37 -18.47 3.68
CA ALA A 10 6.84 -19.57 2.87
C ALA A 10 5.34 -19.40 2.57
N VAL A 11 4.91 -18.19 2.21
CA VAL A 11 3.49 -17.86 2.00
C VAL A 11 2.94 -18.55 0.76
N GLU A 12 1.84 -19.28 0.94
CA GLU A 12 1.12 -19.96 -0.13
C GLU A 12 -0.28 -19.38 -0.31
N ARG A 13 -0.74 -19.34 -1.58
CA ARG A 13 -2.11 -18.98 -1.91
C ARG A 13 -2.58 -19.72 -3.16
N ARG A 14 -3.78 -20.33 -3.06
CA ARG A 14 -4.45 -21.07 -4.13
C ARG A 14 -5.89 -20.59 -4.22
N TYR A 15 -6.37 -20.39 -5.42
CA TYR A 15 -7.77 -20.07 -5.68
C TYR A 15 -8.49 -21.27 -6.27
N ARG A 16 -9.72 -21.49 -5.83
CA ARG A 16 -10.61 -22.49 -6.45
C ARG A 16 -11.31 -21.85 -7.64
N THR A 17 -11.19 -22.47 -8.78
CA THR A 17 -11.86 -22.09 -10.04
C THR A 17 -12.69 -23.23 -10.54
N GLU A 18 -13.55 -22.99 -11.52
CA GLU A 18 -14.32 -24.05 -12.19
C GLU A 18 -13.40 -25.10 -12.87
N ALA A 19 -12.22 -24.69 -13.30
CA ALA A 19 -11.21 -25.55 -13.93
C ALA A 19 -10.32 -26.30 -12.92
N GLY A 20 -10.50 -26.09 -11.61
CA GLY A 20 -9.69 -26.69 -10.55
C GLY A 20 -8.97 -25.66 -9.68
N GLU A 21 -7.92 -26.09 -8.98
CA GLU A 21 -7.10 -25.22 -8.15
C GLU A 21 -6.10 -24.44 -9.01
N LEU A 22 -6.07 -23.12 -8.81
CA LEU A 22 -5.08 -22.21 -9.39
C LEU A 22 -4.07 -21.80 -8.31
N PRO A 23 -2.88 -22.38 -8.29
CA PRO A 23 -1.81 -21.96 -7.38
C PRO A 23 -1.25 -20.62 -7.86
N VAL A 24 -1.18 -19.63 -6.97
CA VAL A 24 -0.69 -18.27 -7.26
C VAL A 24 0.60 -17.97 -6.51
N LEU A 25 0.67 -18.34 -5.24
CA LEU A 25 1.89 -18.28 -4.44
C LEU A 25 2.25 -19.68 -3.93
N LEU A 26 3.52 -20.04 -4.05
CA LEU A 26 4.04 -21.38 -3.78
C LEU A 26 5.27 -21.31 -2.86
N GLY A 27 5.11 -20.72 -1.69
CA GLY A 27 6.18 -20.51 -0.73
C GLY A 27 6.94 -19.20 -0.99
N ALA A 28 6.22 -18.08 -1.00
CA ALA A 28 6.82 -16.76 -1.17
C ALA A 28 7.49 -16.29 0.12
N ASP A 29 8.79 -15.97 0.04
CA ASP A 29 9.59 -15.42 1.14
C ASP A 29 9.99 -13.97 0.81
N LEU A 30 9.75 -13.05 1.75
CA LEU A 30 10.16 -11.65 1.65
C LEU A 30 10.34 -11.05 3.03
N THR A 31 11.41 -10.30 3.22
CA THR A 31 11.58 -9.44 4.39
C THR A 31 11.86 -8.02 3.91
N ILE A 32 11.17 -7.04 4.49
CA ILE A 32 11.39 -5.61 4.22
C ILE A 32 11.79 -4.94 5.53
N ALA A 33 12.96 -4.31 5.53
CA ALA A 33 13.49 -3.60 6.68
C ALA A 33 12.78 -2.24 6.88
N ALA A 34 12.90 -1.67 8.07
CA ALA A 34 12.41 -0.31 8.33
C ALA A 34 13.15 0.70 7.42
N GLY A 35 12.40 1.56 6.77
CA GLY A 35 12.91 2.55 5.81
C GLY A 35 13.26 1.99 4.44
N GLU A 36 13.15 0.67 4.21
CA GLU A 36 13.43 0.04 2.92
C GLU A 36 12.23 0.16 1.97
N ILE A 37 12.50 0.56 0.73
CA ILE A 37 11.50 0.62 -0.35
C ILE A 37 11.83 -0.49 -1.36
N VAL A 38 10.94 -1.48 -1.46
CA VAL A 38 11.11 -2.64 -2.34
C VAL A 38 10.16 -2.54 -3.53
N ALA A 39 10.71 -2.62 -4.74
CA ALA A 39 9.93 -2.78 -5.96
C ALA A 39 9.56 -4.25 -6.18
N LEU A 40 8.29 -4.53 -6.39
CA LEU A 40 7.80 -5.83 -6.85
C LEU A 40 7.49 -5.74 -8.34
N VAL A 41 8.34 -6.32 -9.16
CA VAL A 41 8.19 -6.31 -10.62
C VAL A 41 7.78 -7.70 -11.10
N ALA A 42 6.69 -7.78 -11.85
CA ALA A 42 6.30 -9.02 -12.50
C ALA A 42 5.25 -8.73 -13.59
N PRO A 43 5.08 -9.59 -14.60
CA PRO A 43 4.01 -9.46 -15.59
C PRO A 43 2.61 -9.40 -14.97
N SER A 44 1.63 -8.90 -15.70
CA SER A 44 0.23 -8.94 -15.28
C SER A 44 -0.23 -10.39 -15.08
N GLY A 45 -1.08 -10.62 -14.08
CA GLY A 45 -1.64 -11.96 -13.80
C GLY A 45 -0.70 -12.90 -13.02
N THR A 46 0.52 -12.50 -12.66
CA THR A 46 1.46 -13.36 -11.93
C THR A 46 1.19 -13.46 -10.43
N GLY A 47 0.24 -12.69 -9.87
CA GLY A 47 -0.09 -12.72 -8.44
C GLY A 47 0.44 -11.55 -7.61
N LYS A 48 0.91 -10.44 -8.23
CA LYS A 48 1.36 -9.24 -7.50
C LYS A 48 0.31 -8.71 -6.53
N SER A 49 -0.92 -8.50 -7.00
CA SER A 49 -2.03 -8.02 -6.16
C SER A 49 -2.38 -9.02 -5.07
N THR A 50 -2.33 -10.34 -5.36
CA THR A 50 -2.50 -11.40 -4.35
C THR A 50 -1.44 -11.28 -3.25
N LEU A 51 -0.17 -11.09 -3.62
CA LEU A 51 0.90 -10.90 -2.64
C LEU A 51 0.67 -9.67 -1.78
N LEU A 52 0.29 -8.53 -2.39
CA LEU A 52 -0.04 -7.30 -1.66
C LEU A 52 -1.26 -7.48 -0.75
N HIS A 53 -2.29 -8.22 -1.17
CA HIS A 53 -3.47 -8.50 -0.35
C HIS A 53 -3.12 -9.34 0.87
N LEU A 54 -2.27 -10.35 0.72
CA LEU A 54 -1.79 -11.16 1.84
C LEU A 54 -0.88 -10.35 2.77
N ALA A 55 0.09 -9.62 2.24
CA ALA A 55 0.95 -8.72 3.00
C ALA A 55 0.13 -7.65 3.74
N GLY A 56 -0.97 -7.21 3.15
CA GLY A 56 -1.90 -6.23 3.72
C GLY A 56 -2.99 -6.83 4.60
N LEU A 57 -2.96 -8.13 4.85
CA LEU A 57 -3.96 -8.84 5.67
C LEU A 57 -5.39 -8.71 5.13
N LEU A 58 -5.58 -8.44 3.84
CA LEU A 58 -6.90 -8.44 3.19
C LEU A 58 -7.39 -9.86 2.92
N GLU A 59 -6.45 -10.77 2.65
CA GLU A 59 -6.69 -12.20 2.51
C GLU A 59 -5.91 -13.00 3.56
N LYS A 60 -6.27 -14.26 3.77
CA LYS A 60 -5.51 -15.21 4.59
C LYS A 60 -4.67 -16.09 3.68
N PRO A 61 -3.41 -16.41 4.04
CA PRO A 61 -2.63 -17.40 3.33
C PRO A 61 -3.23 -18.80 3.53
N ASP A 62 -3.06 -19.67 2.54
CA ASP A 62 -3.39 -21.09 2.66
C ASP A 62 -2.26 -21.89 3.33
N GLY A 63 -1.03 -21.36 3.32
CA GLY A 63 0.15 -21.89 4.00
C GLY A 63 1.17 -20.80 4.28
N GLY A 64 2.13 -21.10 5.14
CA GLY A 64 3.12 -20.13 5.58
C GLY A 64 2.58 -19.10 6.57
N GLU A 65 3.31 -17.99 6.78
CA GLU A 65 2.92 -16.98 7.76
C GLU A 65 3.29 -15.56 7.28
N VAL A 66 2.43 -14.60 7.62
CA VAL A 66 2.64 -13.16 7.40
C VAL A 66 2.93 -12.50 8.74
N PHE A 67 4.08 -11.84 8.85
CA PHE A 67 4.44 -11.08 10.04
C PHE A 67 4.39 -9.58 9.73
N ILE A 68 3.66 -8.85 10.55
CA ILE A 68 3.59 -7.38 10.51
C ILE A 68 4.20 -6.85 11.80
N ALA A 69 5.25 -6.05 11.67
CA ALA A 69 5.99 -5.48 12.81
C ALA A 69 6.36 -6.55 13.88
N GLY A 70 6.81 -7.74 13.40
CA GLY A 70 7.19 -8.88 14.22
C GLY A 70 6.04 -9.78 14.69
N GLN A 71 4.80 -9.33 14.60
CA GLN A 71 3.63 -10.12 15.02
C GLN A 71 3.17 -11.06 13.90
N ALA A 72 3.03 -12.36 14.17
CA ALA A 72 2.38 -13.32 13.29
C ALA A 72 0.90 -12.91 13.12
N ALA A 73 0.50 -12.63 11.88
CA ALA A 73 -0.78 -12.00 11.58
C ALA A 73 -1.67 -12.80 10.62
N GLY A 74 -1.13 -13.79 9.92
CA GLY A 74 -1.87 -14.60 8.95
C GLY A 74 -3.00 -15.40 9.58
N SER A 75 -2.79 -15.92 10.80
CA SER A 75 -3.75 -16.76 11.53
C SER A 75 -4.68 -15.99 12.48
N LEU A 76 -4.49 -14.66 12.63
CA LEU A 76 -5.30 -13.84 13.53
C LEU A 76 -6.79 -13.80 13.13
N SER A 77 -7.64 -13.44 14.10
CA SER A 77 -9.05 -13.12 13.86
C SER A 77 -9.19 -11.91 12.93
N ASP A 78 -10.32 -11.80 12.24
CA ASP A 78 -10.55 -10.68 11.31
C ASP A 78 -10.57 -9.33 12.02
N GLU A 79 -11.01 -9.28 13.28
CA GLU A 79 -10.97 -8.07 14.11
C GLU A 79 -9.52 -7.63 14.40
N ALA A 80 -8.66 -8.57 14.82
CA ALA A 80 -7.24 -8.30 15.08
C ALA A 80 -6.51 -7.87 13.81
N ARG A 81 -6.75 -8.55 12.68
CA ARG A 81 -6.20 -8.17 11.35
C ARG A 81 -6.69 -6.78 10.94
N THR A 82 -7.98 -6.46 11.16
CA THR A 82 -8.55 -5.13 10.88
C THR A 82 -7.88 -4.05 11.72
N THR A 83 -7.58 -4.34 12.97
CA THR A 83 -6.86 -3.41 13.84
C THR A 83 -5.45 -3.13 13.32
N ILE A 84 -4.70 -4.18 12.91
CA ILE A 84 -3.36 -4.01 12.32
C ILE A 84 -3.44 -3.21 11.01
N ARG A 85 -4.37 -3.54 10.10
CA ARG A 85 -4.57 -2.77 8.86
C ARG A 85 -4.81 -1.30 9.14
N ARG A 86 -5.69 -1.00 10.07
CA ARG A 86 -6.09 0.36 10.41
C ARG A 86 -4.97 1.21 11.00
N THR A 87 -4.07 0.60 11.79
CA THR A 87 -3.05 1.33 12.55
C THR A 87 -1.64 1.24 12.00
N THR A 88 -1.34 0.18 11.24
CA THR A 88 0.04 -0.16 10.89
C THR A 88 0.30 -0.18 9.38
N ILE A 89 -0.75 -0.35 8.55
CA ILE A 89 -0.61 -0.52 7.11
C ILE A 89 -1.31 0.62 6.38
N GLY A 90 -0.61 1.24 5.42
CA GLY A 90 -1.19 2.14 4.43
C GLY A 90 -1.33 1.44 3.09
N PHE A 91 -2.43 1.67 2.39
CA PHE A 91 -2.69 1.12 1.06
C PHE A 91 -2.86 2.22 0.03
N VAL A 92 -2.15 2.08 -1.11
CA VAL A 92 -2.35 2.88 -2.33
C VAL A 92 -2.67 1.92 -3.47
N TYR A 93 -3.77 2.15 -4.17
CA TYR A 93 -4.19 1.33 -5.31
C TYR A 93 -4.01 2.07 -6.62
N GLN A 94 -3.99 1.33 -7.71
CA GLN A 94 -3.97 1.86 -9.07
C GLN A 94 -5.20 2.75 -9.35
N PHE A 95 -6.39 2.29 -8.95
CA PHE A 95 -7.58 3.12 -8.87
C PHE A 95 -7.64 3.77 -7.50
N HIS A 96 -7.89 5.06 -7.44
CA HIS A 96 -7.79 5.87 -6.20
C HIS A 96 -8.72 5.39 -5.09
N HIS A 97 -9.86 4.76 -5.43
CA HIS A 97 -10.89 4.30 -4.49
C HIS A 97 -11.26 5.37 -3.45
N LEU A 98 -11.32 6.63 -3.89
CA LEU A 98 -11.85 7.70 -3.05
C LEU A 98 -13.36 7.56 -2.92
N LEU A 99 -13.87 7.88 -1.75
CA LEU A 99 -15.30 7.93 -1.49
C LEU A 99 -15.87 9.17 -2.17
N PRO A 100 -16.74 9.03 -3.21
CA PRO A 100 -17.12 10.15 -4.07
C PRO A 100 -18.01 11.17 -3.38
N GLU A 101 -18.72 10.79 -2.30
CA GLU A 101 -19.59 11.64 -1.50
C GLU A 101 -18.81 12.54 -0.55
N PHE A 102 -17.56 12.20 -0.24
CA PHE A 102 -16.71 12.89 0.72
C PHE A 102 -15.68 13.77 0.01
N THR A 103 -15.33 14.88 0.64
CA THR A 103 -14.30 15.80 0.17
C THR A 103 -12.91 15.16 0.24
N ALA A 104 -11.89 15.80 -0.35
CA ALA A 104 -10.49 15.38 -0.24
C ALA A 104 -10.06 15.26 1.23
N ALA A 105 -10.38 16.28 2.04
CA ALA A 105 -10.07 16.26 3.47
C ALA A 105 -10.80 15.12 4.19
N GLU A 106 -12.09 14.93 3.94
CA GLU A 106 -12.88 13.87 4.59
C GLU A 106 -12.41 12.47 4.24
N ASN A 107 -11.97 12.22 3.01
CA ASN A 107 -11.35 10.95 2.62
C ASN A 107 -10.11 10.61 3.47
N ILE A 108 -9.39 11.62 3.97
CA ILE A 108 -8.21 11.44 4.84
C ILE A 108 -8.61 11.41 6.32
N ILE A 109 -9.68 12.11 6.71
CA ILE A 109 -10.20 12.16 8.09
C ILE A 109 -10.80 10.81 8.49
N LEU A 110 -11.61 10.20 7.63
CA LEU A 110 -12.39 9.00 7.94
C LEU A 110 -11.56 7.83 8.51
N PRO A 111 -10.42 7.42 7.91
CA PRO A 111 -9.62 6.33 8.47
C PRO A 111 -9.02 6.67 9.83
N GLN A 112 -8.81 7.95 10.14
CA GLN A 112 -8.30 8.39 11.42
C GLN A 112 -9.38 8.33 12.51
N LEU A 113 -10.61 8.73 12.20
CA LEU A 113 -11.76 8.56 13.09
C LEU A 113 -12.02 7.08 13.39
N ALA A 114 -11.93 6.22 12.35
CA ALA A 114 -12.04 4.78 12.53
C ALA A 114 -10.92 4.21 13.42
N ALA A 115 -9.75 4.86 13.47
CA ALA A 115 -8.64 4.52 14.37
C ALA A 115 -8.79 5.13 15.78
N GLY A 116 -9.90 5.84 16.07
CA GLY A 116 -10.18 6.41 17.38
C GLY A 116 -9.58 7.80 17.63
N LYS A 117 -9.02 8.46 16.61
CA LYS A 117 -8.53 9.85 16.75
C LYS A 117 -9.70 10.82 16.86
N SER A 118 -9.50 11.92 17.55
CA SER A 118 -10.50 12.99 17.62
C SER A 118 -10.67 13.66 16.26
N ARG A 119 -11.86 14.22 16.01
CA ARG A 119 -12.13 14.95 14.76
C ARG A 119 -11.18 16.14 14.55
N THR A 120 -10.80 16.81 15.62
CA THR A 120 -9.88 17.94 15.56
C THR A 120 -8.49 17.51 15.09
N GLU A 121 -7.91 16.47 15.70
CA GLU A 121 -6.61 15.89 15.30
C GLU A 121 -6.65 15.37 13.86
N ALA A 122 -7.69 14.61 13.51
CA ALA A 122 -7.86 14.07 12.17
C ALA A 122 -7.98 15.18 11.11
N THR A 123 -8.70 16.27 11.42
CA THR A 123 -8.83 17.41 10.51
C THR A 123 -7.51 18.14 10.34
N GLN A 124 -6.77 18.37 11.41
CA GLN A 124 -5.45 19.03 11.32
C GLN A 124 -4.49 18.18 10.50
N ARG A 125 -4.39 16.88 10.79
CA ARG A 125 -3.55 15.97 10.04
C ARG A 125 -3.92 15.89 8.55
N ALA A 126 -5.21 15.91 8.21
CA ALA A 126 -5.66 15.94 6.83
C ALA A 126 -5.21 17.21 6.08
N LYS A 127 -5.31 18.39 6.75
CA LYS A 127 -4.81 19.65 6.20
C LYS A 127 -3.32 19.62 5.96
N ASP A 128 -2.55 19.12 6.92
CA ASP A 128 -1.09 19.01 6.83
C ASP A 128 -0.68 18.10 5.66
N LEU A 129 -1.30 16.93 5.55
CA LEU A 129 -1.04 16.00 4.45
C LEU A 129 -1.41 16.58 3.08
N LEU A 130 -2.58 17.19 2.96
CA LEU A 130 -2.97 17.86 1.70
C LEU A 130 -2.04 19.03 1.38
N GLY A 131 -1.52 19.71 2.41
CA GLY A 131 -0.47 20.72 2.27
C GLY A 131 0.81 20.19 1.66
N ILE A 132 1.31 19.07 2.19
CA ILE A 132 2.51 18.38 1.69
C ILE A 132 2.37 18.02 0.21
N PHE A 133 1.19 17.57 -0.21
CA PHE A 133 0.90 17.20 -1.60
C PHE A 133 0.42 18.36 -2.49
N GLY A 134 0.54 19.62 -2.02
CA GLY A 134 0.17 20.82 -2.80
C GLY A 134 -1.33 20.96 -3.08
N LEU A 135 -2.17 20.39 -2.21
CA LEU A 135 -3.63 20.35 -2.37
C LEU A 135 -4.38 21.24 -1.36
N GLN A 136 -3.74 22.28 -0.80
CA GLN A 136 -4.38 23.19 0.18
C GLN A 136 -5.65 23.84 -0.36
N ALA A 137 -5.68 24.18 -1.67
CA ALA A 137 -6.82 24.78 -2.32
C ALA A 137 -7.92 23.75 -2.71
N ARG A 138 -7.72 22.46 -2.41
CA ARG A 138 -8.60 21.34 -2.81
C ARG A 138 -9.27 20.65 -1.62
N LEU A 139 -9.05 21.10 -0.40
CA LEU A 139 -9.57 20.49 0.85
C LEU A 139 -11.05 20.09 0.74
N ASP A 140 -11.89 21.00 0.26
CA ASP A 140 -13.35 20.85 0.20
C ASP A 140 -13.84 20.31 -1.15
N HIS A 141 -12.93 19.96 -2.06
CA HIS A 141 -13.32 19.39 -3.35
C HIS A 141 -13.65 17.90 -3.20
N ARG A 142 -14.75 17.48 -3.82
CA ARG A 142 -15.08 16.05 -3.98
C ARG A 142 -14.25 15.44 -5.12
N PRO A 143 -14.03 14.11 -5.13
CA PRO A 143 -13.22 13.44 -6.15
C PRO A 143 -13.56 13.82 -7.59
N GLY A 144 -14.83 13.95 -7.94
CA GLY A 144 -15.28 14.36 -9.29
C GLY A 144 -14.87 15.78 -9.70
N LYS A 145 -14.33 16.59 -8.79
CA LYS A 145 -13.78 17.94 -9.06
C LYS A 145 -12.27 17.99 -9.04
N LEU A 146 -11.60 16.83 -8.90
CA LEU A 146 -10.15 16.67 -8.88
C LEU A 146 -9.67 16.02 -10.17
N SER A 147 -8.51 16.43 -10.66
CA SER A 147 -7.81 15.71 -11.73
C SER A 147 -7.34 14.34 -11.24
N GLY A 148 -7.02 13.41 -12.15
CA GLY A 148 -6.53 12.08 -11.80
C GLY A 148 -5.30 12.12 -10.89
N GLY A 149 -4.34 13.00 -11.18
CA GLY A 149 -3.15 13.19 -10.33
C GLY A 149 -3.47 13.80 -8.97
N GLU A 150 -4.46 14.71 -8.87
CA GLU A 150 -4.94 15.22 -7.57
C GLU A 150 -5.64 14.13 -6.76
N GLN A 151 -6.48 13.31 -7.40
CA GLN A 151 -7.12 12.16 -6.75
C GLN A 151 -6.10 11.16 -6.22
N GLN A 152 -5.05 10.87 -6.98
CA GLN A 152 -3.99 9.97 -6.55
C GLN A 152 -3.20 10.54 -5.36
N ARG A 153 -2.88 11.82 -5.36
CA ARG A 153 -2.26 12.47 -4.20
C ARG A 153 -3.14 12.43 -2.96
N VAL A 154 -4.45 12.60 -3.10
CA VAL A 154 -5.40 12.39 -1.98
C VAL A 154 -5.37 10.95 -1.49
N ALA A 155 -5.34 9.95 -2.39
CA ALA A 155 -5.27 8.54 -2.02
C ALA A 155 -3.95 8.19 -1.30
N ILE A 156 -2.81 8.77 -1.72
CA ILE A 156 -1.52 8.63 -1.04
C ILE A 156 -1.60 9.29 0.35
N ALA A 157 -2.11 10.52 0.44
CA ALA A 157 -2.30 11.22 1.72
C ALA A 157 -3.18 10.41 2.68
N ARG A 158 -4.27 9.79 2.17
CA ARG A 158 -5.15 8.90 2.95
C ARG A 158 -4.39 7.68 3.48
N ALA A 159 -3.53 7.06 2.67
CA ALA A 159 -2.72 5.92 3.09
C ALA A 159 -1.74 6.28 4.22
N LEU A 160 -1.25 7.52 4.25
CA LEU A 160 -0.34 8.05 5.27
C LEU A 160 -1.04 8.64 6.51
N ALA A 161 -2.36 8.72 6.52
CA ALA A 161 -3.15 9.42 7.54
C ALA A 161 -2.90 8.88 8.96
N ASN A 162 -2.84 7.57 9.13
CA ASN A 162 -2.64 6.91 10.41
C ASN A 162 -1.17 6.66 10.77
N GLN A 163 -0.22 7.28 10.06
CA GLN A 163 1.22 7.10 10.28
C GLN A 163 1.62 5.62 10.27
N PRO A 164 1.36 4.91 9.18
CA PRO A 164 1.64 3.48 9.10
C PRO A 164 3.14 3.19 9.27
N ARG A 165 3.48 1.94 9.57
CA ARG A 165 4.87 1.44 9.54
C ARG A 165 5.20 0.77 8.20
N LEU A 166 4.18 0.34 7.46
CA LEU A 166 4.27 -0.32 6.18
C LEU A 166 3.34 0.34 5.16
N LEU A 167 3.87 0.69 4.01
CA LEU A 167 3.09 1.12 2.85
C LEU A 167 3.07 0.02 1.81
N LEU A 168 1.89 -0.35 1.35
CA LEU A 168 1.67 -1.26 0.23
C LEU A 168 1.05 -0.48 -0.92
N ALA A 169 1.66 -0.54 -2.10
CA ALA A 169 1.17 0.17 -3.26
C ALA A 169 1.07 -0.77 -4.48
N ASP A 170 -0.09 -0.82 -5.11
CA ASP A 170 -0.33 -1.57 -6.34
C ASP A 170 -0.46 -0.60 -7.50
N GLU A 171 0.58 -0.53 -8.37
CA GLU A 171 0.65 0.37 -9.53
C GLU A 171 0.21 1.81 -9.21
N PRO A 172 0.83 2.49 -8.21
CA PRO A 172 0.30 3.73 -7.64
C PRO A 172 0.19 4.91 -8.62
N THR A 173 0.72 4.77 -9.83
CA THR A 173 0.65 5.81 -10.88
C THR A 173 0.23 5.24 -12.23
N GLY A 174 -0.22 3.98 -12.28
CA GLY A 174 -0.51 3.27 -13.53
C GLY A 174 -1.64 3.86 -14.39
N ASN A 175 -2.50 4.69 -13.81
CA ASN A 175 -3.61 5.35 -14.51
C ASN A 175 -3.34 6.82 -14.85
N LEU A 176 -2.10 7.30 -14.66
CA LEU A 176 -1.72 8.68 -14.92
C LEU A 176 -0.90 8.79 -16.21
N ASP A 177 -0.95 9.96 -16.85
CA ASP A 177 0.01 10.28 -17.92
C ASP A 177 1.45 10.32 -17.39
N VAL A 178 2.42 10.12 -18.27
CA VAL A 178 3.84 9.94 -17.91
C VAL A 178 4.37 11.09 -17.03
N GLY A 179 4.10 12.35 -17.40
CA GLY A 179 4.63 13.50 -16.66
C GLY A 179 4.01 13.65 -15.26
N THR A 180 2.72 13.35 -15.13
CA THR A 180 2.03 13.35 -13.84
C THR A 180 2.46 12.15 -12.99
N SER A 181 2.64 10.97 -13.62
CA SER A 181 3.12 9.75 -12.97
C SER A 181 4.47 9.97 -12.29
N ASP A 182 5.46 10.52 -13.02
CA ASP A 182 6.80 10.78 -12.51
C ASP A 182 6.81 11.70 -11.28
N ARG A 183 6.01 12.77 -11.34
CA ARG A 183 5.90 13.74 -10.24
C ARG A 183 5.25 13.12 -9.01
N VAL A 184 4.08 12.49 -9.17
CA VAL A 184 3.35 11.85 -8.06
C VAL A 184 4.17 10.74 -7.43
N PHE A 185 4.91 9.97 -8.26
CA PHE A 185 5.78 8.91 -7.75
C PHE A 185 6.98 9.48 -6.97
N ALA A 186 7.59 10.58 -7.44
CA ALA A 186 8.66 11.25 -6.70
C ALA A 186 8.17 11.75 -5.34
N GLU A 187 7.01 12.41 -5.30
CA GLU A 187 6.36 12.87 -4.07
C GLU A 187 6.08 11.71 -3.10
N LEU A 188 5.59 10.56 -3.63
CA LEU A 188 5.38 9.34 -2.83
C LEU A 188 6.68 8.86 -2.19
N LEU A 189 7.75 8.68 -2.98
CA LEU A 189 9.05 8.21 -2.47
C LEU A 189 9.64 9.16 -1.43
N GLU A 190 9.53 10.47 -1.66
CA GLU A 190 9.99 11.49 -0.71
C GLU A 190 9.28 11.35 0.64
N GLN A 191 7.95 11.18 0.64
CA GLN A 191 7.18 11.00 1.87
C GLN A 191 7.50 9.68 2.58
N VAL A 192 7.67 8.59 1.83
CA VAL A 192 8.05 7.29 2.40
C VAL A 192 9.43 7.37 3.06
N ARG A 193 10.44 7.94 2.38
CA ARG A 193 11.79 8.11 2.92
C ARG A 193 11.83 9.08 4.09
N GLY A 194 11.16 10.24 3.95
CA GLY A 194 11.13 11.27 4.99
C GLY A 194 10.51 10.79 6.31
N GLN A 195 9.62 9.82 6.26
CA GLN A 195 8.99 9.22 7.44
C GLN A 195 9.63 7.89 7.88
N GLY A 196 10.66 7.40 7.18
CA GLY A 196 11.32 6.12 7.47
C GLY A 196 10.39 4.91 7.33
N LEU A 197 9.39 4.98 6.43
CA LEU A 197 8.45 3.90 6.20
C LEU A 197 9.10 2.74 5.44
N ALA A 198 8.72 1.52 5.77
CA ALA A 198 8.92 0.38 4.87
C ALA A 198 7.87 0.43 3.77
N ALA A 199 8.25 0.12 2.53
CA ALA A 199 7.29 0.08 1.44
C ALA A 199 7.50 -1.12 0.51
N LEU A 200 6.38 -1.74 0.07
CA LEU A 200 6.33 -2.68 -1.04
C LEU A 200 5.48 -2.08 -2.14
N ILE A 201 6.10 -1.77 -3.28
CA ILE A 201 5.45 -1.09 -4.40
C ILE A 201 5.49 -2.02 -5.62
N ALA A 202 4.34 -2.52 -6.02
CA ALA A 202 4.20 -3.26 -7.28
C ALA A 202 4.16 -2.28 -8.45
N THR A 203 4.97 -2.55 -9.46
CA THR A 203 4.97 -1.80 -10.72
C THR A 203 5.45 -2.66 -11.88
N HIS A 204 4.92 -2.40 -13.06
CA HIS A 204 5.43 -2.97 -14.31
C HIS A 204 6.41 -2.02 -15.02
N ASN A 205 6.61 -0.80 -14.50
CA ASN A 205 7.52 0.18 -15.07
C ASN A 205 8.93 0.01 -14.48
N PRO A 206 9.94 -0.43 -15.28
CA PRO A 206 11.29 -0.66 -14.80
C PRO A 206 12.01 0.63 -14.40
N ASP A 207 11.65 1.79 -14.98
CA ASP A 207 12.27 3.07 -14.64
C ASP A 207 11.87 3.52 -13.25
N LEU A 208 10.60 3.30 -12.87
CA LEU A 208 10.14 3.56 -11.51
C LEU A 208 10.76 2.56 -10.52
N ALA A 209 10.88 1.28 -10.91
CA ALA A 209 11.47 0.25 -10.05
C ALA A 209 12.93 0.57 -9.68
N ARG A 210 13.72 1.09 -10.62
CA ARG A 210 15.13 1.50 -10.39
C ARG A 210 15.32 2.65 -9.40
N ARG A 211 14.25 3.37 -9.05
CA ARG A 211 14.28 4.48 -8.07
C ARG A 211 14.10 4.00 -6.62
N MET A 212 13.84 2.72 -6.42
CA MET A 212 13.65 2.08 -5.12
C MET A 212 14.95 1.37 -4.68
N ASP A 213 15.01 0.96 -3.43
CA ASP A 213 16.25 0.48 -2.82
C ASP A 213 16.61 -0.95 -3.26
N ARG A 214 15.59 -1.77 -3.54
CA ARG A 214 15.74 -3.15 -4.01
C ARG A 214 14.60 -3.54 -4.95
N VAL A 215 14.92 -4.35 -5.94
CA VAL A 215 13.94 -4.93 -6.86
C VAL A 215 13.80 -6.43 -6.57
N VAL A 216 12.57 -6.91 -6.50
CA VAL A 216 12.24 -8.33 -6.44
C VAL A 216 11.25 -8.68 -7.55
N THR A 217 11.31 -9.92 -8.01
CA THR A 217 10.41 -10.41 -9.06
C THR A 217 9.60 -11.58 -8.53
N LEU A 218 8.30 -11.59 -8.86
CA LEU A 218 7.45 -12.76 -8.63
C LEU A 218 7.48 -13.67 -9.85
N ARG A 219 8.02 -14.87 -9.69
CA ARG A 219 8.12 -15.89 -10.74
C ARG A 219 7.72 -17.25 -10.18
N ASP A 220 6.85 -17.98 -10.88
CA ASP A 220 6.39 -19.33 -10.51
C ASP A 220 5.92 -19.42 -9.04
N GLY A 221 5.18 -18.41 -8.60
CA GLY A 221 4.64 -18.32 -7.24
C GLY A 221 5.67 -18.03 -6.14
N LYS A 222 6.91 -17.72 -6.49
CA LYS A 222 8.01 -17.41 -5.54
C LYS A 222 8.58 -16.02 -5.79
N ILE A 223 9.12 -15.43 -4.74
CA ILE A 223 9.86 -14.17 -4.84
C ILE A 223 11.34 -14.50 -5.07
N VAL A 224 11.90 -13.89 -6.11
CA VAL A 224 13.32 -13.97 -6.44
C VAL A 224 13.94 -12.58 -6.46
N SER A 225 15.20 -12.46 -6.05
CA SER A 225 15.94 -11.20 -6.19
C SER A 225 16.09 -10.85 -7.66
N GLY A 226 15.81 -9.59 -8.02
CA GLY A 226 15.99 -9.07 -9.37
C GLY A 226 17.44 -8.70 -9.65
#